data_7625eae1bec56c86444f88f291a00cf3
#
_entry.id   7625eae1bec56c86444f88f291a00cf3
#
_cell.length_a   1.000
_cell.length_b   1.000
_cell.length_c   1.000
_cell.angle_alpha   90.00
_cell.angle_beta   90.00
_cell.angle_gamma   90.00
#
_symmetry.space_group_name_H-M   'P 1'
#
loop_
_entity.id
_entity.type
_entity.pdbx_description
1 polymer ?
#
loop_
_entity_poly.entity_id
_entity_poly.type
_entity_poly.pdbx_seq_one_letter_code
_entity_poly.pdbx_strand_id
1 'polypeptide(L)'
;RLAGALDVVQGAVLMKKQRPGTSVIALTTPDQAAALREVWWRHSPTIGLREREQGRWVLPRRCGASATPWGMIRAKQTRRPDGTFTLKWEQDELQRVSAEAGLTVRELRDRLALEAHAFVPEEDWQC
;
A
#
# COMPACT_ATOMS: atom_id res chain seq x y z
N ARG A 1 9.58 -9.24 0.27
CA ARG A 1 9.57 -8.00 -0.56
C ARG A 1 10.93 -7.74 -1.24
N LEU A 2 12.06 -8.01 -0.60
CA LEU A 2 13.40 -7.76 -1.19
C LEU A 2 13.68 -8.53 -2.50
N ALA A 3 12.90 -9.58 -2.79
CA ALA A 3 13.02 -10.39 -4.00
C ALA A 3 12.04 -10.00 -5.12
N GLY A 4 11.51 -8.78 -5.13
CA GLY A 4 10.63 -8.28 -6.19
C GLY A 4 9.12 -8.48 -5.97
N ALA A 5 8.70 -8.92 -4.77
CA ALA A 5 7.28 -8.94 -4.44
C ALA A 5 6.74 -7.52 -4.24
N LEU A 6 5.68 -7.17 -4.97
CA LEU A 6 4.93 -5.92 -4.81
C LEU A 6 4.18 -5.92 -3.48
N ASP A 7 3.61 -7.06 -3.11
CA ASP A 7 2.93 -7.24 -1.84
C ASP A 7 2.99 -8.70 -1.38
N VAL A 8 2.89 -8.91 -0.06
CA VAL A 8 2.80 -10.23 0.55
C VAL A 8 1.70 -10.23 1.59
N VAL A 9 0.71 -11.08 1.39
CA VAL A 9 -0.43 -11.24 2.27
C VAL A 9 -0.38 -12.61 2.93
N GLN A 10 -0.66 -12.64 4.22
CA GLN A 10 -0.75 -13.87 4.99
C GLN A 10 -2.14 -14.00 5.60
N GLY A 11 -2.69 -15.22 5.59
CA GLY A 11 -3.98 -15.51 6.18
C GLY A 11 -4.00 -16.88 6.86
N ALA A 12 -4.66 -16.97 8.00
CA ALA A 12 -4.93 -18.25 8.65
C ALA A 12 -5.90 -19.08 7.80
N VAL A 13 -5.61 -20.34 7.62
CA VAL A 13 -6.46 -21.28 6.89
C VAL A 13 -6.61 -22.59 7.63
N LEU A 14 -7.73 -23.27 7.39
CA LEU A 14 -7.95 -24.62 7.86
C LEU A 14 -7.72 -25.59 6.70
N MET A 15 -6.74 -26.47 6.84
CA MET A 15 -6.37 -27.46 5.85
C MET A 15 -7.12 -28.79 6.07
N LYS A 16 -6.87 -29.79 5.22
CA LYS A 16 -7.41 -31.16 5.35
C LYS A 16 -7.22 -31.66 6.78
N LYS A 17 -8.18 -32.44 7.27
CA LYS A 17 -8.22 -33.00 8.62
C LYS A 17 -8.17 -31.93 9.72
N GLN A 18 -8.77 -30.75 9.46
CA GLN A 18 -8.87 -29.63 10.40
C GLN A 18 -7.53 -29.13 10.96
N ARG A 19 -6.45 -29.27 10.18
CA ARG A 19 -5.13 -28.77 10.59
C ARG A 19 -5.04 -27.27 10.33
N PRO A 20 -4.66 -26.46 11.30
CA PRO A 20 -4.38 -25.07 11.08
C PRO A 20 -3.17 -24.89 10.17
N GLY A 21 -3.19 -23.88 9.33
CA GLY A 21 -2.10 -23.52 8.44
C GLY A 21 -2.10 -22.04 8.11
N THR A 22 -1.09 -21.62 7.40
CA THR A 22 -0.97 -20.25 6.90
C THR A 22 -0.95 -20.26 5.38
N SER A 23 -1.87 -19.55 4.77
CA SER A 23 -1.81 -19.20 3.35
C SER A 23 -0.91 -17.99 3.18
N VAL A 24 0.02 -18.05 2.26
CA VAL A 24 0.88 -16.92 1.90
C VAL A 24 0.67 -16.64 0.41
N ILE A 25 0.31 -15.40 0.08
CA ILE A 25 0.11 -14.94 -1.28
C ILE A 25 1.11 -13.83 -1.55
N ALA A 26 1.95 -13.99 -2.55
CA ALA A 26 2.83 -12.93 -3.04
C ALA A 26 2.31 -12.39 -4.37
N LEU A 27 2.15 -11.07 -4.44
CA LEU A 27 1.83 -10.36 -5.66
C LEU A 27 3.13 -9.89 -6.32
N THR A 28 3.26 -10.13 -7.62
CA THR A 28 4.45 -9.73 -8.37
C THR A 28 4.10 -9.41 -9.83
N THR A 29 5.05 -8.85 -10.56
CA THR A 29 4.95 -8.74 -12.02
C THR A 29 5.34 -10.06 -12.69
N PRO A 30 4.86 -10.36 -13.90
CA PRO A 30 5.17 -11.62 -14.59
C PRO A 30 6.68 -11.87 -14.77
N ASP A 31 7.46 -10.83 -15.03
CA ASP A 31 8.92 -10.88 -15.19
C ASP A 31 9.66 -11.27 -13.90
N GLN A 32 9.10 -10.96 -12.74
CA GLN A 32 9.67 -11.29 -11.43
C GLN A 32 9.18 -12.63 -10.84
N ALA A 33 8.20 -13.26 -11.47
CA ALA A 33 7.58 -14.48 -10.94
C ALA A 33 8.59 -15.63 -10.77
N ALA A 34 9.52 -15.80 -11.72
CA ALA A 34 10.56 -16.81 -11.64
C ALA A 34 11.49 -16.61 -10.44
N ALA A 35 11.94 -15.38 -10.20
CA ALA A 35 12.79 -15.05 -9.07
C ALA A 35 12.09 -15.32 -7.73
N LEU A 36 10.79 -15.01 -7.64
CA LEU A 36 10.01 -15.30 -6.44
C LEU A 36 9.82 -16.80 -6.19
N ARG A 37 9.63 -17.63 -7.24
CA ARG A 37 9.59 -19.09 -7.10
C ARG A 37 10.88 -19.64 -6.49
N GLU A 38 12.03 -19.16 -6.95
CA GLU A 38 13.33 -19.56 -6.39
C GLU A 38 13.47 -19.22 -4.91
N VAL A 39 13.01 -18.03 -4.49
CA VAL A 39 12.97 -17.66 -3.08
C VAL A 39 12.10 -18.64 -2.28
N TRP A 40 10.95 -19.01 -2.83
CA TRP A 40 10.04 -19.95 -2.18
C TRP A 40 10.66 -21.33 -1.97
N TRP A 41 11.27 -21.87 -3.02
CA TRP A 41 11.97 -23.17 -2.95
C TRP A 41 13.15 -23.16 -1.97
N ARG A 42 13.88 -22.07 -1.92
CA ARG A 42 15.06 -21.94 -1.05
C ARG A 42 14.72 -21.78 0.43
N HIS A 43 13.64 -21.06 0.74
CA HIS A 43 13.34 -20.61 2.10
C HIS A 43 12.12 -21.26 2.74
N SER A 44 11.49 -22.22 2.09
CA SER A 44 10.37 -22.96 2.67
C SER A 44 10.43 -24.44 2.34
N PRO A 45 9.83 -25.31 3.17
CA PRO A 45 9.72 -26.74 2.90
C PRO A 45 8.58 -27.06 1.91
N THR A 46 7.97 -26.06 1.27
CA THR A 46 6.86 -26.31 0.35
C THR A 46 7.30 -27.10 -0.87
N ILE A 47 6.50 -28.05 -1.30
CA ILE A 47 6.74 -28.87 -2.49
C ILE A 47 5.93 -28.40 -3.70
N GLY A 48 5.10 -27.38 -3.54
CA GLY A 48 4.29 -26.84 -4.61
C GLY A 48 3.71 -25.47 -4.28
N LEU A 49 3.51 -24.68 -5.30
CA LEU A 49 2.80 -23.41 -5.26
C LEU A 49 1.81 -23.31 -6.42
N ARG A 50 0.83 -22.46 -6.31
CA ARG A 50 -0.09 -22.13 -7.39
C ARG A 50 0.22 -20.73 -7.88
N GLU A 51 0.28 -20.58 -9.18
CA GLU A 51 0.52 -19.31 -9.84
C GLU A 51 -0.67 -19.00 -10.76
N ARG A 52 -1.03 -17.74 -10.84
CA ARG A 52 -2.04 -17.25 -11.77
C ARG A 52 -1.75 -15.80 -12.15
N GLU A 53 -2.00 -15.47 -13.39
CA GLU A 53 -2.06 -14.09 -13.82
C GLU A 53 -3.44 -13.50 -13.54
N GLN A 54 -3.47 -12.24 -13.14
CA GLN A 54 -4.69 -11.53 -12.81
C GLN A 54 -4.63 -10.10 -13.30
N GLY A 55 -5.64 -9.69 -14.05
CA GLY A 55 -5.81 -8.29 -14.46
C GLY A 55 -6.04 -7.39 -13.23
N ARG A 56 -5.45 -6.20 -13.27
CA ARG A 56 -5.60 -5.18 -12.23
C ARG A 56 -5.98 -3.84 -12.85
N TRP A 57 -7.06 -3.28 -12.39
CA TRP A 57 -7.47 -1.91 -12.71
C TRP A 57 -7.04 -0.96 -11.61
N VAL A 58 -6.37 0.12 -11.96
CA VAL A 58 -5.93 1.14 -11.02
C VAL A 58 -6.36 2.51 -11.50
N LEU A 59 -6.69 3.40 -10.56
CA LEU A 59 -6.93 4.81 -10.88
C LEU A 59 -5.59 5.53 -11.01
N PRO A 60 -5.49 6.54 -11.90
CA PRO A 60 -4.31 7.39 -11.98
C PRO A 60 -4.02 8.02 -10.62
N ARG A 61 -2.78 7.91 -10.18
CA ARG A 61 -2.32 8.40 -8.89
C ARG A 61 -0.94 9.04 -9.02
N ARG A 62 -0.61 9.92 -8.11
CA ARG A 62 0.72 10.52 -7.99
C ARG A 62 1.05 10.84 -6.54
N CYS A 63 2.33 10.83 -6.21
CA CYS A 63 2.85 11.23 -4.92
C CYS A 63 3.12 12.74 -4.89
N GLY A 64 3.10 13.29 -3.69
CA GLY A 64 3.39 14.67 -3.42
C GLY A 64 3.16 15.01 -1.97
N ALA A 65 3.05 16.30 -1.66
CA ALA A 65 2.77 16.77 -0.33
C ALA A 65 1.73 17.88 -0.35
N SER A 66 1.05 18.06 0.75
CA SER A 66 0.10 19.15 0.94
C SER A 66 0.52 20.06 2.08
N ALA A 67 0.38 21.36 1.86
CA ALA A 67 0.55 22.36 2.91
C ALA A 67 -0.61 22.25 3.90
N THR A 68 -0.27 22.13 5.17
CA THR A 68 -1.22 22.05 6.28
C THR A 68 -0.80 22.99 7.40
N PRO A 69 -1.64 23.26 8.41
CA PRO A 69 -1.25 24.03 9.60
C PRO A 69 -0.06 23.42 10.37
N TRP A 70 0.22 22.13 10.16
CA TRP A 70 1.36 21.41 10.78
C TRP A 70 2.55 21.23 9.83
N GLY A 71 2.60 22.02 8.73
CA GLY A 71 3.65 21.95 7.71
C GLY A 71 3.25 21.06 6.54
N MET A 72 4.25 20.69 5.75
CA MET A 72 4.06 19.81 4.59
C MET A 72 3.88 18.37 5.06
N ILE A 73 2.79 17.74 4.63
CA ILE A 73 2.50 16.33 4.90
C ILE A 73 2.41 15.58 3.58
N ARG A 74 3.18 14.51 3.45
CA ARG A 74 3.16 13.67 2.25
C ARG A 74 1.83 12.95 2.09
N ALA A 75 1.36 12.92 0.85
CA ALA A 75 0.10 12.28 0.48
C ALA A 75 0.17 11.70 -0.93
N LYS A 76 -0.73 10.78 -1.22
CA LYS A 76 -1.03 10.31 -2.57
C LYS A 76 -2.31 10.96 -3.06
N GLN A 77 -2.25 11.61 -4.21
CA GLN A 77 -3.42 12.12 -4.90
C GLN A 77 -3.90 11.10 -5.93
N THR A 78 -5.20 10.83 -5.93
CA THR A 78 -5.83 9.93 -6.90
C THR A 78 -6.89 10.68 -7.68
N ARG A 79 -6.86 10.58 -9.01
CA ARG A 79 -7.89 11.13 -9.90
C ARG A 79 -9.05 10.14 -10.02
N ARG A 80 -10.25 10.61 -9.73
CA ARG A 80 -11.48 9.82 -9.83
C ARG A 80 -12.06 9.88 -11.24
N PRO A 81 -12.93 8.92 -11.64
CA PRO A 81 -13.56 8.91 -12.96
C PRO A 81 -14.41 10.15 -13.26
N ASP A 82 -14.97 10.78 -12.25
CA ASP A 82 -15.75 12.03 -12.34
C ASP A 82 -14.87 13.29 -12.45
N GLY A 83 -13.55 13.14 -12.52
CA GLY A 83 -12.59 14.23 -12.59
C GLY A 83 -12.20 14.83 -11.23
N THR A 84 -12.82 14.43 -10.14
CA THR A 84 -12.45 14.88 -8.80
C THR A 84 -11.15 14.23 -8.33
N PHE A 85 -10.56 14.77 -7.25
CA PHE A 85 -9.35 14.27 -6.65
C PHE A 85 -9.60 13.86 -5.20
N THR A 86 -8.95 12.78 -4.78
CA THR A 86 -8.89 12.38 -3.38
C THR A 86 -7.45 12.32 -2.91
N LEU A 87 -7.22 12.73 -1.65
CA LEU A 87 -5.92 12.64 -0.99
C LEU A 87 -5.92 11.50 0.02
N LYS A 88 -4.84 10.74 0.01
CA LYS A 88 -4.54 9.75 1.05
C LYS A 88 -3.21 10.11 1.68
N TRP A 89 -3.26 10.55 2.92
CA TRP A 89 -2.09 10.88 3.72
C TRP A 89 -1.22 9.66 3.98
N GLU A 90 0.11 9.83 3.95
CA GLU A 90 1.05 8.77 4.32
C GLU A 90 0.96 8.51 5.83
N GLN A 91 0.87 7.23 6.21
CA GLN A 91 0.64 6.85 7.60
C GLN A 91 1.79 7.25 8.52
N ASP A 92 3.03 7.07 8.07
CA ASP A 92 4.23 7.41 8.85
C ASP A 92 4.32 8.92 9.10
N GLU A 93 3.94 9.72 8.10
CA GLU A 93 3.86 11.18 8.24
C GLU A 93 2.79 11.61 9.25
N LEU A 94 1.61 10.97 9.19
CA LEU A 94 0.56 11.24 10.19
C LEU A 94 1.01 10.88 11.60
N GLN A 95 1.75 9.78 11.77
CA GLN A 95 2.29 9.40 13.08
C GLN A 95 3.32 10.41 13.58
N ARG A 96 4.24 10.83 12.73
CA ARG A 96 5.25 11.84 13.05
C ARG A 96 4.59 13.15 13.47
N VAL A 97 3.72 13.69 12.62
CA VAL A 97 3.06 14.99 12.86
C VAL A 97 2.15 14.93 14.09
N SER A 98 1.42 13.84 14.30
CA SER A 98 0.57 13.71 15.48
C SER A 98 1.39 13.75 16.78
N ALA A 99 2.55 13.08 16.80
CA ALA A 99 3.44 13.10 17.95
C ALA A 99 4.01 14.50 18.23
N GLU A 100 4.44 15.21 17.16
CA GLU A 100 4.97 16.58 17.26
C GLU A 100 3.90 17.60 17.72
N ALA A 101 2.65 17.41 17.27
CA ALA A 101 1.53 18.29 17.61
C ALA A 101 0.82 17.96 18.93
N GLY A 102 1.18 16.86 19.59
CA GLY A 102 0.49 16.39 20.80
C GLY A 102 -0.95 15.95 20.52
N LEU A 103 -1.23 15.45 19.31
CA LEU A 103 -2.53 14.97 18.87
C LEU A 103 -2.50 13.45 18.68
N THR A 104 -3.65 12.82 18.75
CA THR A 104 -3.80 11.45 18.21
C THR A 104 -3.86 11.49 16.68
N VAL A 105 -3.49 10.40 16.01
CA VAL A 105 -3.60 10.29 14.54
C VAL A 105 -5.06 10.50 14.09
N ARG A 106 -6.03 10.08 14.88
CA ARG A 106 -7.45 10.31 14.59
C ARG A 106 -7.80 11.79 14.61
N GLU A 107 -7.45 12.49 15.69
CA GLU A 107 -7.70 13.94 15.80
C GLU A 107 -7.03 14.74 14.68
N LEU A 108 -5.79 14.37 14.31
CA LEU A 108 -5.10 14.99 13.19
C LEU A 108 -5.87 14.75 11.87
N ARG A 109 -6.33 13.52 11.61
CA ARG A 109 -7.12 13.22 10.41
C ARG A 109 -8.44 13.98 10.39
N ASP A 110 -9.15 14.06 11.51
CA ASP A 110 -10.42 14.78 11.61
C ASP A 110 -10.21 16.27 11.29
N ARG A 111 -9.15 16.88 11.80
CA ARG A 111 -8.80 18.27 11.51
C ARG A 111 -8.38 18.48 10.04
N LEU A 112 -7.57 17.57 9.47
CA LEU A 112 -7.19 17.61 8.06
C LEU A 112 -8.38 17.45 7.12
N ALA A 113 -9.46 16.79 7.54
CA ALA A 113 -10.66 16.63 6.74
C ALA A 113 -11.57 17.88 6.69
N LEU A 114 -11.37 18.85 7.59
CA LEU A 114 -12.19 20.05 7.68
C LEU A 114 -11.79 21.14 6.69
N GLU A 115 -10.58 21.08 6.12
CA GLU A 115 -10.03 22.11 5.27
C GLU A 115 -9.57 21.56 3.92
N ALA A 116 -9.64 22.39 2.89
CA ALA A 116 -9.03 22.09 1.61
C ALA A 116 -7.52 22.34 1.68
N HIS A 117 -6.74 21.36 1.25
CA HIS A 117 -5.28 21.47 1.24
C HIS A 117 -4.75 21.57 -0.18
N ALA A 118 -3.87 22.55 -0.42
CA ALA A 118 -3.15 22.67 -1.68
C ALA A 118 -2.15 21.53 -1.82
N PHE A 119 -2.36 20.67 -2.82
CA PHE A 119 -1.47 19.55 -3.12
C PHE A 119 -0.40 19.97 -4.13
N VAL A 120 0.86 19.73 -3.80
CA VAL A 120 2.02 19.94 -4.66
C VAL A 120 2.53 18.58 -5.12
N PRO A 121 2.37 18.22 -6.42
CA PRO A 121 2.86 16.95 -6.92
C PRO A 121 4.39 16.92 -6.98
N GLU A 122 4.98 15.79 -6.65
CA GLU A 122 6.41 15.50 -6.80
C GLU A 122 6.70 14.64 -8.02
N GLU A 123 5.68 14.07 -8.64
CA GLU A 123 5.77 13.17 -9.80
C GLU A 123 4.57 13.34 -10.74
N ASP A 124 4.70 12.85 -11.96
CA ASP A 124 3.60 12.76 -12.92
C ASP A 124 2.60 11.64 -12.56
N TRP A 125 1.44 11.64 -13.23
CA TRP A 125 0.43 10.62 -13.04
C TRP A 125 0.93 9.23 -13.44
N GLN A 126 0.80 8.30 -12.51
CA GLN A 126 1.08 6.86 -12.71
C GLN A 126 -0.25 6.09 -12.84
N CYS A 127 -0.28 5.15 -13.76
CA CYS A 127 -1.40 4.23 -13.99
C CYS A 127 -1.02 2.80 -13.64
#